data_e9943c689a10549ac65ab570495a7ab5
#
_entry.id   e9943c689a10549ac65ab570495a7ab5
#
_cell.length_a   1.000
_cell.length_b   1.000
_cell.length_c   1.000
_cell.angle_alpha   90.00
_cell.angle_beta   90.00
_cell.angle_gamma   90.00
#
_symmetry.space_group_name_H-M   'P 1'
#
loop_
_entity.id
_entity.type
_entity.pdbx_description
1 polymer ?
#
loop_
_entity_poly.entity_id
_entity_poly.type
_entity_poly.pdbx_seq_one_letter_code
_entity_poly.pdbx_strand_id
1 'polypeptide(L)'
;VDARTAVYTGQLFTGAEIGGSITLSAPGNGNVRVTCSNAHGLEIGNEIAVTGSNGTNVNGSWIVATVESPTVFEYYPDAAPSGSVNNGTIKLYPRPQGNSVHRAFDGGVKFSTNSASKNQQAIRQTKRYFRYQSGKGVAFSTGSILAPAIENIDSITSSGTTVTVVSTVAHNVTRDTQINVQGCNDNAYNGIYNVTNVIDAYRFEYQSTSTPTESTAAGEYTITPVNANGVNLEIGMMDQQNGIFFRHSNGHTSVVRRSSTYQLSGKATVTNGNSLVSSYTGPNQQGTKFAKQLVVGDYVVLRGSTYRVDGIISDTQMVIFPDYRGPSDINVPITKVTEIEWKQEDWNLDRCDGTGKSGYSLDVTKMQMFYMD
;
A
#
# COMPACT_ATOMS: atom_id res chain seq x y z
N VAL A 1 7.60 2.86 -23.20
CA VAL A 1 7.60 3.64 -21.95
C VAL A 1 8.27 2.81 -20.90
N ASP A 2 9.38 3.31 -20.38
CA ASP A 2 10.18 2.62 -19.37
C ASP A 2 9.47 2.78 -18.00
N ALA A 3 8.84 1.72 -17.53
CA ALA A 3 8.14 1.68 -16.26
C ALA A 3 9.09 1.21 -15.14
N ARG A 4 9.05 1.87 -13.99
CA ARG A 4 9.72 1.40 -12.77
C ARG A 4 8.68 0.84 -11.83
N THR A 5 9.03 -0.23 -11.14
CA THR A 5 8.32 -0.64 -9.95
C THR A 5 8.70 0.32 -8.84
N ALA A 6 7.74 1.08 -8.37
CA ALA A 6 7.89 1.83 -7.14
C ALA A 6 7.27 1.00 -6.02
N VAL A 7 8.10 0.63 -5.06
CA VAL A 7 7.60 0.18 -3.76
C VAL A 7 7.39 1.47 -2.96
N TYR A 8 6.14 1.83 -2.73
CA TYR A 8 5.82 3.05 -1.99
C TYR A 8 6.13 2.85 -0.53
N THR A 9 7.04 3.64 0.00
CA THR A 9 7.21 3.75 1.43
C THR A 9 6.13 4.65 1.98
N GLY A 10 5.09 4.03 2.45
CA GLY A 10 4.29 4.42 3.58
C GLY A 10 3.62 5.74 3.66
N GLN A 11 2.84 6.15 2.68
CA GLN A 11 1.81 7.17 2.98
C GLN A 11 0.57 6.60 3.69
N LEU A 12 0.51 5.29 3.88
CA LEU A 12 -0.65 4.57 4.43
C LEU A 12 -0.35 3.79 5.74
N PHE A 13 0.84 3.97 6.34
CA PHE A 13 1.27 3.14 7.46
C PHE A 13 1.49 3.98 8.72
N THR A 14 0.86 3.61 9.80
CA THR A 14 1.24 4.09 11.13
C THR A 14 2.65 3.60 11.43
N GLY A 15 3.61 4.51 11.48
CA GLY A 15 4.97 4.17 11.90
C GLY A 15 4.93 3.56 13.30
N ALA A 16 5.48 2.36 13.46
CA ALA A 16 5.67 1.76 14.78
C ALA A 16 6.76 2.53 15.52
N GLU A 17 6.54 2.83 16.79
CA GLU A 17 7.60 3.31 17.65
C GLU A 17 8.64 2.20 17.83
N ILE A 18 9.90 2.57 17.71
CA ILE A 18 11.03 1.64 17.75
C ILE A 18 12.05 2.05 18.81
N GLY A 19 12.87 1.08 19.20
CA GLY A 19 14.01 1.31 20.08
C GLY A 19 13.66 1.46 21.56
N GLY A 20 12.39 1.46 21.94
CA GLY A 20 11.98 1.70 23.34
C GLY A 20 12.31 3.11 23.78
N SER A 21 12.85 3.27 25.01
CA SER A 21 13.36 4.56 25.45
C SER A 21 14.62 4.93 24.66
N ILE A 22 14.66 6.13 24.12
CA ILE A 22 15.76 6.62 23.30
C ILE A 22 16.46 7.81 23.95
N THR A 23 17.77 7.89 23.72
CA THR A 23 18.58 9.06 24.04
C THR A 23 19.19 9.58 22.76
N LEU A 24 19.04 10.87 22.51
CA LEU A 24 19.61 11.56 21.37
C LEU A 24 20.83 12.36 21.78
N SER A 25 21.84 12.41 20.93
CA SER A 25 23.04 13.23 21.13
C SER A 25 23.56 13.77 19.79
N ALA A 26 24.28 14.89 19.85
CA ALA A 26 24.94 15.48 18.67
C ALA A 26 26.46 15.25 18.81
N PRO A 27 27.04 14.28 18.10
CA PRO A 27 28.46 13.93 18.22
C PRO A 27 29.43 14.96 17.61
N GLY A 28 28.90 16.03 17.00
CA GLY A 28 29.72 17.11 16.44
C GLY A 28 30.10 16.95 14.97
N ASN A 29 29.70 15.85 14.35
CA ASN A 29 29.90 15.57 12.89
C ASN A 29 28.72 16.03 12.01
N GLY A 30 27.75 16.74 12.58
CA GLY A 30 26.53 17.15 11.90
C GLY A 30 25.38 16.13 11.99
N ASN A 31 25.65 14.92 12.47
CA ASN A 31 24.66 13.87 12.67
C ASN A 31 23.97 13.99 14.03
N VAL A 32 22.85 13.30 14.14
CA VAL A 32 22.23 12.96 15.43
C VAL A 32 22.45 11.48 15.68
N ARG A 33 23.07 11.17 16.80
CA ARG A 33 23.26 9.81 17.29
C ARG A 33 22.10 9.41 18.18
N VAL A 34 21.57 8.24 17.94
CA VAL A 34 20.47 7.65 18.68
C VAL A 34 20.95 6.42 19.43
N THR A 35 20.69 6.38 20.72
CA THR A 35 20.89 5.19 21.55
C THR A 35 19.54 4.71 22.06
N CYS A 36 19.20 3.47 21.75
CA CYS A 36 17.93 2.81 22.07
C CYS A 36 18.09 1.86 23.25
N SER A 37 17.08 1.73 24.08
CA SER A 37 17.05 0.71 25.16
C SER A 37 16.81 -0.70 24.60
N ASN A 38 16.17 -0.82 23.44
CA ASN A 38 15.88 -2.09 22.77
C ASN A 38 16.48 -2.08 21.37
N ALA A 39 16.64 -3.25 20.78
CA ALA A 39 17.06 -3.36 19.38
C ALA A 39 16.08 -2.63 18.47
N HIS A 40 16.60 -1.75 17.61
CA HIS A 40 15.79 -0.91 16.72
C HIS A 40 15.43 -1.58 15.40
N GLY A 41 16.14 -2.59 14.95
CA GLY A 41 15.87 -3.31 13.69
C GLY A 41 16.02 -2.47 12.43
N LEU A 42 16.71 -1.33 12.49
CA LEU A 42 16.92 -0.44 11.35
C LEU A 42 18.12 -0.87 10.51
N GLU A 43 18.05 -0.53 9.23
CA GLU A 43 19.14 -0.62 8.26
C GLU A 43 19.48 0.77 7.69
N ILE A 44 20.69 0.93 7.18
CA ILE A 44 21.08 2.14 6.46
C ILE A 44 20.11 2.40 5.32
N GLY A 45 19.64 3.65 5.20
CA GLY A 45 18.67 4.05 4.19
C GLY A 45 17.19 3.87 4.61
N ASN A 46 16.91 3.35 5.81
CA ASN A 46 15.55 3.38 6.34
C ASN A 46 15.10 4.82 6.60
N GLU A 47 13.84 5.10 6.36
CA GLU A 47 13.24 6.40 6.67
C GLU A 47 12.59 6.35 8.04
N ILE A 48 12.90 7.32 8.88
CA ILE A 48 12.40 7.46 10.25
C ILE A 48 11.77 8.84 10.46
N ALA A 49 10.82 8.93 11.37
CA ALA A 49 10.34 10.20 11.92
C ALA A 49 10.81 10.32 13.38
N VAL A 50 11.41 11.45 13.69
CA VAL A 50 11.85 11.80 15.04
C VAL A 50 10.99 12.92 15.56
N THR A 51 10.44 12.75 16.77
CA THR A 51 9.57 13.75 17.40
C THR A 51 9.90 13.85 18.91
N GLY A 52 9.50 14.97 19.51
CA GLY A 52 9.60 15.16 20.97
C GLY A 52 10.97 15.54 21.50
N SER A 53 11.98 15.76 20.66
CA SER A 53 13.26 16.34 21.11
C SER A 53 13.16 17.86 21.28
N ASN A 54 13.88 18.39 22.24
CA ASN A 54 13.99 19.84 22.45
C ASN A 54 15.10 20.48 21.61
N GLY A 55 15.92 19.67 20.93
CA GLY A 55 16.99 20.17 20.07
C GLY A 55 16.46 20.79 18.77
N THR A 56 17.15 21.81 18.29
CA THR A 56 16.88 22.40 16.97
C THR A 56 17.44 21.48 15.88
N ASN A 57 16.72 21.32 14.76
CA ASN A 57 17.07 20.45 13.63
C ASN A 57 17.18 18.96 13.99
N VAL A 58 16.52 18.51 15.04
CA VAL A 58 16.50 17.11 15.48
C VAL A 58 15.23 16.41 15.07
N ASN A 59 14.07 17.07 15.30
CA ASN A 59 12.77 16.54 14.91
C ASN A 59 12.56 16.66 13.40
N GLY A 60 11.98 15.62 12.80
CA GLY A 60 11.71 15.60 11.36
C GLY A 60 11.67 14.18 10.81
N SER A 61 11.57 14.10 9.48
CA SER A 61 11.72 12.84 8.74
C SER A 61 13.13 12.75 8.16
N TRP A 62 13.86 11.72 8.54
CA TRP A 62 15.27 11.56 8.24
C TRP A 62 15.59 10.18 7.69
N ILE A 63 16.72 10.07 7.02
CA ILE A 63 17.26 8.80 6.54
C ILE A 63 18.36 8.33 7.50
N VAL A 64 18.31 7.06 7.88
CA VAL A 64 19.36 6.41 8.68
C VAL A 64 20.64 6.41 7.87
N ALA A 65 21.67 7.08 8.39
CA ALA A 65 22.96 7.25 7.75
C ALA A 65 23.94 6.12 8.11
N THR A 66 23.98 5.73 9.38
CA THR A 66 24.83 4.65 9.87
C THR A 66 24.12 3.81 10.92
N VAL A 67 24.44 2.53 10.99
CA VAL A 67 24.02 1.60 12.04
C VAL A 67 25.30 1.04 12.68
N GLU A 68 25.56 1.43 13.92
CA GLU A 68 26.76 1.00 14.64
C GLU A 68 26.54 -0.31 15.40
N SER A 69 25.35 -0.50 15.92
CA SER A 69 24.97 -1.70 16.67
C SER A 69 23.45 -1.89 16.61
N PRO A 70 22.91 -3.02 17.09
CA PRO A 70 21.46 -3.23 17.17
C PRO A 70 20.70 -2.15 17.96
N THR A 71 21.40 -1.39 18.82
CA THR A 71 20.82 -0.36 19.68
C THR A 71 21.35 1.05 19.41
N VAL A 72 22.26 1.23 18.45
CA VAL A 72 22.88 2.54 18.16
C VAL A 72 22.93 2.78 16.67
N PHE A 73 22.39 3.92 16.25
CA PHE A 73 22.46 4.39 14.86
C PHE A 73 22.57 5.91 14.80
N GLU A 74 22.85 6.44 13.60
CA GLU A 74 22.88 7.88 13.35
C GLU A 74 22.02 8.21 12.12
N TYR A 75 21.44 9.41 12.13
CA TYR A 75 20.78 10.01 10.98
C TYR A 75 21.35 11.40 10.68
N TYR A 76 21.17 11.85 9.46
CA TYR A 76 21.68 13.12 8.98
C TYR A 76 20.53 14.13 8.82
N PRO A 77 20.42 15.15 9.68
CA PRO A 77 19.46 16.23 9.48
C PRO A 77 19.94 17.22 8.42
N ASP A 78 19.04 17.98 7.81
CA ASP A 78 19.35 18.96 6.77
C ASP A 78 20.27 20.10 7.23
N ALA A 79 20.31 20.33 8.53
CA ALA A 79 21.20 21.30 9.17
C ALA A 79 21.72 20.76 10.50
N ALA A 80 22.90 21.18 10.89
CA ALA A 80 23.53 20.69 12.12
C ALA A 80 22.61 20.84 13.34
N PRO A 81 22.46 19.79 14.15
CA PRO A 81 21.66 19.85 15.37
C PRO A 81 22.29 20.78 16.41
N SER A 82 21.46 21.49 17.15
CA SER A 82 21.92 22.38 18.22
C SER A 82 20.93 22.41 19.39
N GLY A 83 21.40 22.97 20.53
CA GLY A 83 20.62 23.00 21.76
C GLY A 83 20.66 21.69 22.53
N SER A 84 19.67 21.45 23.38
CA SER A 84 19.56 20.25 24.19
C SER A 84 19.02 19.09 23.34
N VAL A 85 19.94 18.39 22.68
CA VAL A 85 19.63 17.16 21.94
C VAL A 85 19.52 16.04 22.96
N ASN A 86 18.30 15.70 23.35
CA ASN A 86 18.04 14.66 24.34
C ASN A 86 16.79 13.87 23.90
N ASN A 87 16.06 13.32 24.78
CA ASN A 87 14.90 12.45 24.59
C ASN A 87 14.07 12.74 23.32
N GLY A 88 13.39 11.74 22.85
CA GLY A 88 12.46 11.82 21.72
C GLY A 88 11.78 10.48 21.48
N THR A 89 10.98 10.41 20.44
CA THR A 89 10.35 9.20 19.95
C THR A 89 10.74 8.99 18.49
N ILE A 90 11.04 7.77 18.11
CA ILE A 90 11.34 7.40 16.73
C ILE A 90 10.30 6.46 16.21
N LYS A 91 9.78 6.78 15.03
CA LYS A 91 8.87 5.91 14.27
C LYS A 91 9.55 5.47 12.99
N LEU A 92 9.54 4.18 12.73
CA LEU A 92 9.94 3.62 11.45
C LEU A 92 8.76 3.72 10.48
N TYR A 93 9.02 4.22 9.27
CA TYR A 93 8.08 4.05 8.17
C TYR A 93 8.34 2.69 7.51
N PRO A 94 7.49 1.67 7.77
CA PRO A 94 7.69 0.36 7.18
C PRO A 94 7.57 0.48 5.66
N ARG A 95 8.52 -0.10 4.96
CA ARG A 95 8.39 -0.25 3.50
C ARG A 95 7.25 -1.23 3.22
N PRO A 96 6.32 -0.90 2.32
CA PRO A 96 5.34 -1.87 1.87
C PRO A 96 6.05 -3.09 1.32
N GLN A 97 5.66 -4.26 1.79
CA GLN A 97 6.22 -5.53 1.33
C GLN A 97 5.56 -6.02 0.04
N GLY A 98 5.13 -5.10 -0.80
CA GLY A 98 4.62 -5.43 -2.12
C GLY A 98 5.75 -5.70 -3.10
N ASN A 99 5.49 -6.56 -4.05
CA ASN A 99 6.43 -7.01 -5.04
C ASN A 99 5.81 -6.94 -6.45
N SER A 100 6.61 -6.62 -7.46
CA SER A 100 6.25 -6.78 -8.85
C SER A 100 7.35 -7.50 -9.61
N VAL A 101 7.04 -8.66 -10.18
CA VAL A 101 7.98 -9.50 -10.90
C VAL A 101 7.60 -9.52 -12.38
N HIS A 102 8.56 -9.22 -13.24
CA HIS A 102 8.40 -9.42 -14.68
C HIS A 102 8.49 -10.89 -15.00
N ARG A 103 7.44 -11.43 -15.61
CA ARG A 103 7.35 -12.82 -16.07
C ARG A 103 7.58 -12.85 -17.57
N ALA A 104 8.83 -13.11 -17.97
CA ALA A 104 9.21 -13.10 -19.38
C ALA A 104 8.42 -14.12 -20.21
N PHE A 105 8.08 -15.25 -19.62
CA PHE A 105 7.31 -16.32 -20.29
C PHE A 105 5.89 -15.87 -20.64
N ASP A 106 5.21 -15.16 -19.72
CA ASP A 106 3.85 -14.69 -19.94
C ASP A 106 3.80 -13.31 -20.61
N GLY A 107 4.95 -12.67 -20.81
CA GLY A 107 5.03 -11.32 -21.32
C GLY A 107 4.41 -10.26 -20.39
N GLY A 108 4.20 -10.59 -19.12
CA GLY A 108 3.45 -9.83 -18.16
C GLY A 108 4.24 -9.45 -16.90
N VAL A 109 3.56 -8.76 -16.00
CA VAL A 109 4.07 -8.42 -14.65
C VAL A 109 3.09 -8.92 -13.61
N LYS A 110 3.59 -9.76 -12.71
CA LYS A 110 2.82 -10.20 -11.54
C LYS A 110 3.04 -9.21 -10.40
N PHE A 111 1.96 -8.71 -9.84
CA PHE A 111 1.96 -7.95 -8.59
C PHE A 111 1.57 -8.88 -7.45
N SER A 112 2.25 -8.77 -6.34
CA SER A 112 1.88 -9.50 -5.13
C SER A 112 2.20 -8.69 -3.89
N THR A 113 1.41 -8.88 -2.85
CA THR A 113 1.76 -8.48 -1.49
C THR A 113 2.31 -9.71 -0.79
N ASN A 114 3.43 -9.57 -0.07
CA ASN A 114 4.10 -10.73 0.54
C ASN A 114 3.38 -11.25 1.80
N SER A 115 2.35 -10.57 2.25
CA SER A 115 1.54 -10.98 3.39
C SER A 115 0.10 -10.48 3.26
N ALA A 116 -0.81 -11.10 4.01
CA ALA A 116 -2.19 -10.65 4.18
C ALA A 116 -2.32 -9.48 5.19
N SER A 117 -1.21 -8.91 5.64
CA SER A 117 -1.21 -7.78 6.58
C SER A 117 -1.83 -6.55 5.94
N LYS A 118 -2.54 -5.75 6.74
CA LYS A 118 -3.09 -4.47 6.30
C LYS A 118 -1.98 -3.57 5.74
N ASN A 119 -2.34 -2.75 4.76
CA ASN A 119 -1.47 -1.71 4.21
C ASN A 119 -0.29 -2.23 3.37
N GLN A 120 -0.34 -3.43 2.86
CA GLN A 120 0.61 -3.89 1.84
C GLN A 120 0.26 -3.30 0.48
N GLN A 121 1.25 -2.90 -0.28
CA GLN A 121 1.04 -2.22 -1.55
C GLN A 121 2.14 -2.55 -2.55
N ALA A 122 1.77 -2.82 -3.80
CA ALA A 122 2.68 -2.90 -4.93
C ALA A 122 2.21 -1.94 -6.02
N ILE A 123 3.08 -1.03 -6.44
CA ILE A 123 2.76 -0.01 -7.44
C ILE A 123 3.76 -0.10 -8.59
N ARG A 124 3.25 -0.06 -9.81
CA ARG A 124 4.04 0.16 -11.01
C ARG A 124 3.48 1.35 -11.76
N GLN A 125 4.33 2.34 -11.98
CA GLN A 125 3.96 3.56 -12.70
C GLN A 125 5.01 3.93 -13.72
N THR A 126 4.65 4.78 -14.67
CA THR A 126 5.59 5.33 -15.63
C THR A 126 6.55 6.30 -14.94
N LYS A 127 7.82 6.34 -15.41
CA LYS A 127 8.82 7.28 -14.87
C LYS A 127 8.50 8.74 -15.14
N ARG A 128 7.69 9.01 -16.16
CA ARG A 128 7.32 10.37 -16.58
C ARG A 128 5.83 10.52 -16.53
N TYR A 129 5.36 11.68 -16.06
CA TYR A 129 3.98 12.08 -16.20
C TYR A 129 3.66 12.39 -17.66
N PHE A 130 2.53 11.91 -18.14
CA PHE A 130 1.96 12.33 -19.40
C PHE A 130 1.27 13.67 -19.20
N ARG A 131 1.78 14.71 -19.84
CA ARG A 131 1.14 16.03 -19.77
C ARG A 131 -0.09 16.04 -20.65
N TYR A 132 -1.23 16.37 -20.05
CA TYR A 132 -2.40 16.73 -20.84
C TYR A 132 -2.10 18.02 -21.64
N GLN A 133 -2.37 17.98 -22.92
CA GLN A 133 -2.33 19.16 -23.78
C GLN A 133 -3.74 19.46 -24.24
N SER A 134 -4.21 20.69 -24.05
CA SER A 134 -5.53 21.12 -24.49
C SER A 134 -5.75 20.78 -25.97
N GLY A 135 -6.89 20.16 -26.29
CA GLY A 135 -7.24 19.72 -27.63
C GLY A 135 -6.58 18.42 -28.10
N LYS A 136 -5.86 17.70 -27.22
CA LYS A 136 -5.32 16.37 -27.51
C LYS A 136 -5.89 15.34 -26.53
N GLY A 137 -6.22 14.16 -27.03
CA GLY A 137 -6.59 13.00 -26.22
C GLY A 137 -5.36 12.31 -25.62
N VAL A 138 -5.58 11.58 -24.53
CA VAL A 138 -4.59 10.66 -23.94
C VAL A 138 -5.25 9.30 -23.85
N ALA A 139 -4.76 8.33 -24.62
CA ALA A 139 -5.26 6.97 -24.60
C ALA A 139 -4.38 6.06 -23.74
N PHE A 140 -5.00 5.19 -22.98
CA PHE A 140 -4.37 4.14 -22.19
C PHE A 140 -4.98 2.80 -22.53
N SER A 141 -4.15 1.78 -22.75
CA SER A 141 -4.61 0.41 -22.89
C SER A 141 -3.70 -0.56 -22.15
N THR A 142 -4.29 -1.58 -21.55
CA THR A 142 -3.55 -2.65 -20.88
C THR A 142 -4.37 -3.94 -20.83
N GLY A 143 -3.70 -5.08 -20.87
CA GLY A 143 -4.28 -6.37 -20.53
C GLY A 143 -3.99 -6.71 -19.08
N SER A 144 -5.01 -7.14 -18.32
CA SER A 144 -4.85 -7.47 -16.91
C SER A 144 -5.82 -8.55 -16.47
N ILE A 145 -5.37 -9.35 -15.50
CA ILE A 145 -6.21 -10.27 -14.73
C ILE A 145 -6.42 -9.59 -13.37
N LEU A 146 -7.69 -9.35 -12.99
CA LEU A 146 -8.03 -8.57 -11.80
C LEU A 146 -8.31 -9.42 -10.56
N ALA A 147 -8.61 -10.69 -10.74
CA ALA A 147 -8.82 -11.64 -9.65
C ALA A 147 -8.08 -12.94 -9.92
N PRO A 148 -7.63 -13.65 -8.88
CA PRO A 148 -7.04 -14.97 -9.07
C PRO A 148 -8.09 -15.93 -9.62
N ALA A 149 -7.68 -16.80 -10.54
CA ALA A 149 -8.51 -17.90 -10.98
C ALA A 149 -8.67 -18.93 -9.84
N ILE A 150 -9.87 -19.48 -9.74
CA ILE A 150 -10.13 -20.67 -8.93
C ILE A 150 -9.80 -21.87 -9.80
N GLU A 151 -8.90 -22.72 -9.32
CA GLU A 151 -8.48 -23.92 -10.03
C GLU A 151 -8.97 -25.15 -9.28
N ASN A 152 -9.48 -26.13 -10.02
CA ASN A 152 -9.94 -27.37 -9.40
C ASN A 152 -8.77 -28.31 -9.12
N ILE A 153 -8.88 -29.01 -8.02
CA ILE A 153 -7.99 -30.11 -7.66
C ILE A 153 -8.52 -31.38 -8.31
N ASP A 154 -7.68 -32.03 -9.11
CA ASP A 154 -7.96 -33.35 -9.68
C ASP A 154 -7.83 -34.42 -8.61
N SER A 155 -6.73 -34.39 -7.86
CA SER A 155 -6.51 -35.24 -6.71
C SER A 155 -5.58 -34.59 -5.69
N ILE A 156 -5.77 -34.95 -4.42
CA ILE A 156 -4.92 -34.50 -3.33
C ILE A 156 -4.59 -35.67 -2.43
N THR A 157 -3.32 -35.81 -2.10
CA THR A 157 -2.79 -36.90 -1.28
C THR A 157 -1.81 -36.34 -0.26
N SER A 158 -1.56 -37.09 0.80
CA SER A 158 -0.58 -36.69 1.81
C SER A 158 0.35 -37.82 2.21
N SER A 159 1.56 -37.45 2.61
CA SER A 159 2.51 -38.32 3.31
C SER A 159 2.93 -37.56 4.59
N GLY A 160 2.31 -37.90 5.69
CA GLY A 160 2.37 -37.09 6.91
C GLY A 160 1.74 -35.73 6.66
N THR A 161 2.44 -34.65 6.95
CA THR A 161 2.00 -33.26 6.69
C THR A 161 2.39 -32.75 5.30
N THR A 162 3.17 -33.48 4.53
CA THR A 162 3.48 -33.12 3.13
C THR A 162 2.30 -33.49 2.25
N VAL A 163 1.69 -32.52 1.65
CA VAL A 163 0.52 -32.67 0.78
C VAL A 163 0.94 -32.48 -0.66
N THR A 164 0.56 -33.42 -1.52
CA THR A 164 0.73 -33.33 -2.98
C THR A 164 -0.62 -33.02 -3.61
N VAL A 165 -0.68 -31.92 -4.36
CA VAL A 165 -1.84 -31.50 -5.15
C VAL A 165 -1.60 -31.85 -6.61
N VAL A 166 -2.59 -32.44 -7.26
CA VAL A 166 -2.68 -32.56 -8.71
C VAL A 166 -3.78 -31.61 -9.19
N SER A 167 -3.40 -30.66 -10.03
CA SER A 167 -4.32 -29.67 -10.61
C SER A 167 -4.91 -30.18 -11.91
N THR A 168 -6.16 -29.83 -12.18
CA THR A 168 -6.83 -30.13 -13.47
C THR A 168 -6.20 -29.38 -14.65
N VAL A 169 -5.52 -28.27 -14.40
CA VAL A 169 -4.84 -27.42 -15.39
C VAL A 169 -3.41 -27.13 -14.96
N ALA A 170 -2.59 -26.65 -15.88
CA ALA A 170 -1.24 -26.22 -15.54
C ALA A 170 -1.29 -25.06 -14.52
N HIS A 171 -0.75 -25.30 -13.32
CA HIS A 171 -0.99 -24.47 -12.15
C HIS A 171 -0.19 -23.16 -12.12
N ASN A 172 0.87 -23.03 -12.88
CA ASN A 172 1.75 -21.84 -12.91
C ASN A 172 2.24 -21.32 -11.54
N VAL A 173 2.17 -22.13 -10.47
CA VAL A 173 2.74 -21.81 -9.17
C VAL A 173 4.26 -22.01 -9.17
N THR A 174 4.93 -21.25 -8.33
CA THR A 174 6.36 -21.42 -8.04
C THR A 174 6.52 -21.73 -6.57
N ARG A 175 7.70 -22.19 -6.16
CA ARG A 175 8.02 -22.30 -4.74
C ARG A 175 7.76 -20.99 -4.02
N ASP A 176 7.29 -21.06 -2.78
CA ASP A 176 6.88 -19.95 -1.94
C ASP A 176 5.65 -19.17 -2.45
N THR A 177 5.01 -19.60 -3.54
CA THR A 177 3.68 -19.10 -3.91
C THR A 177 2.70 -19.47 -2.81
N GLN A 178 1.99 -18.50 -2.30
CA GLN A 178 0.92 -18.74 -1.34
C GLN A 178 -0.33 -19.22 -2.09
N ILE A 179 -0.97 -20.23 -1.59
CA ILE A 179 -2.22 -20.81 -2.10
C ILE A 179 -3.25 -20.90 -0.98
N ASN A 180 -4.51 -20.92 -1.33
CA ASN A 180 -5.60 -21.35 -0.47
C ASN A 180 -6.24 -22.60 -1.06
N VAL A 181 -6.27 -23.61 -0.27
CA VAL A 181 -6.97 -24.85 -0.56
C VAL A 181 -8.27 -24.86 0.22
N GLN A 182 -9.38 -25.15 -0.45
CA GLN A 182 -10.71 -25.20 0.14
C GLN A 182 -11.58 -26.26 -0.51
N GLY A 183 -12.67 -26.62 0.16
CA GLY A 183 -13.63 -27.61 -0.37
C GLY A 183 -13.15 -29.03 -0.37
N CYS A 184 -12.01 -29.36 0.20
CA CYS A 184 -11.59 -30.74 0.44
C CYS A 184 -12.42 -31.36 1.57
N ASN A 185 -12.78 -32.64 1.42
CA ASN A 185 -13.60 -33.35 2.42
C ASN A 185 -12.89 -33.46 3.78
N ASP A 186 -11.58 -33.70 3.77
CA ASP A 186 -10.77 -33.65 4.99
C ASP A 186 -10.28 -32.20 5.20
N ASN A 187 -10.72 -31.60 6.30
CA ASN A 187 -10.37 -30.24 6.66
C ASN A 187 -8.87 -30.03 6.90
N ALA A 188 -8.10 -31.07 7.11
CA ALA A 188 -6.64 -30.98 7.27
C ALA A 188 -5.93 -30.51 5.99
N TYR A 189 -6.55 -30.64 4.83
CA TYR A 189 -6.08 -30.08 3.58
C TYR A 189 -6.40 -28.62 3.40
N ASN A 190 -7.51 -28.15 3.96
CA ASN A 190 -8.03 -26.81 3.75
C ASN A 190 -7.23 -25.76 4.53
N GLY A 191 -6.89 -24.66 3.88
CA GLY A 191 -6.17 -23.56 4.53
C GLY A 191 -5.30 -22.76 3.58
N ILE A 192 -4.59 -21.81 4.14
CA ILE A 192 -3.63 -20.95 3.42
C ILE A 192 -2.23 -21.49 3.69
N TYR A 193 -1.55 -21.86 2.62
CA TYR A 193 -0.23 -22.51 2.66
C TYR A 193 0.72 -21.88 1.66
N ASN A 194 2.01 -22.05 1.87
CA ASN A 194 3.02 -21.75 0.86
C ASN A 194 3.43 -23.04 0.14
N VAL A 195 3.54 -22.96 -1.17
CA VAL A 195 4.07 -24.06 -1.99
C VAL A 195 5.51 -24.31 -1.60
N THR A 196 5.81 -25.53 -1.15
CA THR A 196 7.15 -25.95 -0.71
C THR A 196 7.97 -26.55 -1.83
N ASN A 197 7.30 -27.18 -2.80
CA ASN A 197 7.95 -27.83 -3.93
C ASN A 197 7.05 -27.79 -5.16
N VAL A 198 7.63 -27.71 -6.35
CA VAL A 198 6.95 -27.84 -7.64
C VAL A 198 7.52 -29.04 -8.33
N ILE A 199 6.70 -30.09 -8.53
CA ILE A 199 7.11 -31.35 -9.14
C ILE A 199 7.10 -31.19 -10.66
N ASP A 200 6.00 -30.70 -11.23
CA ASP A 200 5.84 -30.45 -12.66
C ASP A 200 4.75 -29.41 -12.92
N ALA A 201 4.30 -29.23 -14.15
CA ALA A 201 3.30 -28.24 -14.53
C ALA A 201 1.91 -28.46 -13.89
N TYR A 202 1.62 -29.66 -13.41
CA TYR A 202 0.31 -30.03 -12.85
C TYR A 202 0.39 -30.42 -11.38
N ARG A 203 1.59 -30.63 -10.81
CA ARG A 203 1.78 -31.12 -9.45
C ARG A 203 2.70 -30.24 -8.64
N PHE A 204 2.25 -29.92 -7.45
CA PHE A 204 3.02 -29.18 -6.46
C PHE A 204 2.73 -29.69 -5.04
N GLU A 205 3.56 -29.28 -4.09
CA GLU A 205 3.46 -29.69 -2.68
C GLU A 205 3.41 -28.49 -1.76
N TYR A 206 2.71 -28.69 -0.63
CA TYR A 206 2.70 -27.77 0.51
C TYR A 206 2.74 -28.56 1.83
N GLN A 207 2.98 -27.85 2.94
CA GLN A 207 2.92 -28.44 4.28
C GLN A 207 1.62 -28.05 4.96
N SER A 208 0.80 -29.04 5.30
CA SER A 208 -0.41 -28.81 6.11
C SER A 208 -0.06 -28.65 7.59
N THR A 209 -0.92 -28.00 8.33
CA THR A 209 -0.77 -27.81 9.79
C THR A 209 -1.11 -29.04 10.61
N SER A 210 -1.84 -29.98 10.02
CA SER A 210 -2.21 -31.26 10.62
C SER A 210 -2.09 -32.37 9.57
N THR A 211 -1.93 -33.62 10.01
CA THR A 211 -1.84 -34.76 9.09
C THR A 211 -3.20 -35.11 8.54
N PRO A 212 -3.44 -35.01 7.23
CA PRO A 212 -4.67 -35.49 6.62
C PRO A 212 -4.78 -36.99 6.73
N THR A 213 -6.00 -37.48 6.89
CA THR A 213 -6.30 -38.89 7.10
C THR A 213 -6.90 -39.55 5.87
N GLU A 214 -7.39 -38.78 4.91
CA GLU A 214 -8.07 -39.28 3.71
C GLU A 214 -7.44 -38.71 2.45
N SER A 215 -7.31 -39.54 1.42
CA SER A 215 -7.06 -39.07 0.06
C SER A 215 -8.39 -38.71 -0.57
N THR A 216 -8.45 -37.54 -1.22
CA THR A 216 -9.69 -37.06 -1.84
C THR A 216 -9.43 -36.58 -3.27
N ALA A 217 -10.44 -36.73 -4.12
CA ALA A 217 -10.46 -36.22 -5.47
C ALA A 217 -11.30 -34.94 -5.58
N ALA A 218 -11.53 -34.24 -4.47
CA ALA A 218 -12.35 -33.03 -4.44
C ALA A 218 -11.58 -31.87 -3.81
N GLY A 219 -11.94 -30.68 -4.22
CA GLY A 219 -11.41 -29.43 -3.70
C GLY A 219 -11.04 -28.45 -4.79
N GLU A 220 -10.73 -27.27 -4.39
CA GLU A 220 -10.26 -26.20 -5.25
C GLU A 220 -9.13 -25.44 -4.56
N TYR A 221 -8.30 -24.79 -5.32
CA TYR A 221 -7.30 -23.88 -4.78
C TYR A 221 -7.27 -22.59 -5.57
N THR A 222 -6.83 -21.54 -4.91
CA THR A 222 -6.57 -20.25 -5.53
C THR A 222 -5.13 -19.84 -5.25
N ILE A 223 -4.50 -19.25 -6.24
CA ILE A 223 -3.19 -18.61 -6.07
C ILE A 223 -3.46 -17.22 -5.53
N THR A 224 -3.05 -17.00 -4.30
CA THR A 224 -3.31 -15.81 -3.48
C THR A 224 -3.55 -14.48 -4.17
N PRO A 225 -4.24 -13.57 -3.48
CA PRO A 225 -4.86 -13.65 -2.15
C PRO A 225 -6.28 -14.14 -2.26
N VAL A 226 -6.58 -15.05 -1.43
CA VAL A 226 -7.83 -15.76 -1.45
C VAL A 226 -9.01 -15.03 -0.90
N ASN A 227 -8.79 -14.09 -0.03
CA ASN A 227 -9.81 -13.15 0.36
C ASN A 227 -9.49 -11.81 -0.28
N ALA A 228 -10.11 -11.54 -1.40
CA ALA A 228 -10.11 -10.21 -2.02
C ALA A 228 -10.80 -9.15 -1.14
N ASN A 229 -11.33 -9.51 0.01
CA ASN A 229 -11.89 -8.58 0.98
C ASN A 229 -10.79 -7.64 1.49
N GLY A 230 -10.91 -6.35 1.13
CA GLY A 230 -9.95 -5.32 1.46
C GLY A 230 -8.77 -5.18 0.49
N VAL A 231 -8.70 -5.96 -0.58
CA VAL A 231 -7.73 -5.74 -1.66
C VAL A 231 -8.33 -4.82 -2.70
N ASN A 232 -7.62 -3.73 -2.99
CA ASN A 232 -7.95 -2.84 -4.09
C ASN A 232 -6.92 -3.02 -5.20
N LEU A 233 -7.38 -3.32 -6.40
CA LEU A 233 -6.55 -3.36 -7.59
C LEU A 233 -6.98 -2.22 -8.50
N GLU A 234 -6.05 -1.32 -8.81
CA GLU A 234 -6.33 -0.11 -9.59
C GLU A 234 -5.47 -0.09 -10.84
N ILE A 235 -6.08 0.17 -12.00
CA ILE A 235 -5.42 0.19 -13.30
C ILE A 235 -5.93 1.38 -14.11
N GLY A 236 -5.05 2.26 -14.54
CA GLY A 236 -5.46 3.38 -15.38
C GLY A 236 -4.46 4.52 -15.42
N MET A 237 -4.97 5.68 -15.77
CA MET A 237 -4.23 6.94 -15.80
C MET A 237 -4.44 7.69 -14.50
N MET A 238 -3.58 7.46 -13.52
CA MET A 238 -3.78 8.01 -12.18
C MET A 238 -2.48 8.20 -11.42
N ASP A 239 -2.56 9.05 -10.43
CA ASP A 239 -1.66 9.12 -9.30
C ASP A 239 -2.45 9.10 -7.97
N GLN A 240 -1.81 9.46 -6.87
CA GLN A 240 -2.47 9.48 -5.56
C GLN A 240 -3.50 10.61 -5.39
N GLN A 241 -3.47 11.60 -6.27
CA GLN A 241 -4.28 12.81 -6.16
C GLN A 241 -5.35 12.89 -7.24
N ASN A 242 -5.02 12.47 -8.46
CA ASN A 242 -5.88 12.66 -9.62
C ASN A 242 -5.83 11.46 -10.56
N GLY A 243 -6.90 11.25 -11.29
CA GLY A 243 -6.92 10.25 -12.35
C GLY A 243 -8.26 9.64 -12.65
N ILE A 244 -8.27 8.81 -13.69
CA ILE A 244 -9.37 7.93 -14.07
C ILE A 244 -8.81 6.52 -14.20
N PHE A 245 -9.49 5.54 -13.58
CA PHE A 245 -8.98 4.19 -13.52
C PHE A 245 -10.11 3.18 -13.28
N PHE A 246 -9.84 1.94 -13.64
CA PHE A 246 -10.64 0.79 -13.22
C PHE A 246 -10.18 0.32 -11.84
N ARG A 247 -11.14 0.02 -10.98
CA ARG A 247 -10.91 -0.57 -9.66
C ARG A 247 -11.63 -1.90 -9.57
N HIS A 248 -10.94 -2.92 -9.11
CA HIS A 248 -11.57 -4.15 -8.65
C HIS A 248 -11.34 -4.27 -7.14
N SER A 249 -12.42 -4.29 -6.38
CA SER A 249 -12.37 -4.30 -4.92
C SER A 249 -13.57 -5.06 -4.36
N ASN A 250 -13.32 -5.96 -3.40
CA ASN A 250 -14.37 -6.74 -2.73
C ASN A 250 -15.31 -7.46 -3.73
N GLY A 251 -14.77 -7.96 -4.84
CA GLY A 251 -15.53 -8.66 -5.86
C GLY A 251 -16.31 -7.75 -6.84
N HIS A 252 -16.20 -6.44 -6.71
CA HIS A 252 -16.86 -5.47 -7.59
C HIS A 252 -15.86 -4.75 -8.48
N THR A 253 -16.24 -4.59 -9.75
CA THR A 253 -15.47 -3.78 -10.70
C THR A 253 -16.14 -2.43 -10.86
N SER A 254 -15.37 -1.37 -10.91
CA SER A 254 -15.85 0.01 -11.03
C SER A 254 -14.92 0.86 -11.87
N VAL A 255 -15.44 1.98 -12.35
CA VAL A 255 -14.66 3.09 -12.90
C VAL A 255 -14.62 4.19 -11.85
N VAL A 256 -13.44 4.70 -11.58
CA VAL A 256 -13.23 5.71 -10.55
C VAL A 256 -12.61 6.96 -11.15
N ARG A 257 -13.15 8.11 -10.80
CA ARG A 257 -12.51 9.41 -11.01
C ARG A 257 -12.02 9.95 -9.68
N ARG A 258 -10.73 10.14 -9.54
CA ARG A 258 -10.07 10.75 -8.38
C ARG A 258 -9.70 12.20 -8.70
N SER A 259 -9.92 13.11 -7.76
CA SER A 259 -9.58 14.52 -7.91
C SER A 259 -9.16 15.14 -6.58
N SER A 260 -8.09 15.92 -6.60
CA SER A 260 -7.60 16.70 -5.44
C SER A 260 -7.94 18.18 -5.54
N THR A 261 -8.92 18.55 -6.37
CA THR A 261 -9.26 19.96 -6.61
C THR A 261 -10.22 20.55 -5.59
N TYR A 262 -10.81 19.76 -4.71
CA TYR A 262 -11.73 20.26 -3.70
C TYR A 262 -10.95 20.97 -2.59
N GLN A 263 -10.93 22.31 -2.62
CA GLN A 263 -10.24 23.11 -1.64
C GLN A 263 -11.11 23.29 -0.38
N LEU A 264 -10.51 23.01 0.78
CA LEU A 264 -11.13 23.31 2.06
C LEU A 264 -11.13 24.82 2.34
N SER A 265 -12.14 25.28 3.05
CA SER A 265 -12.16 26.66 3.51
C SER A 265 -11.17 26.84 4.66
N GLY A 266 -10.47 27.97 4.66
CA GLY A 266 -9.47 28.30 5.69
C GLY A 266 -8.07 27.79 5.36
N LYS A 267 -7.18 27.99 6.32
CA LYS A 267 -5.77 27.65 6.24
C LYS A 267 -5.35 26.82 7.45
N ALA A 268 -4.23 26.14 7.33
CA ALA A 268 -3.66 25.31 8.39
C ALA A 268 -2.21 25.67 8.69
N THR A 269 -1.76 25.26 9.85
CA THR A 269 -0.38 25.30 10.32
C THR A 269 0.14 23.88 10.35
N VAL A 270 1.31 23.63 9.76
CA VAL A 270 2.00 22.35 9.69
C VAL A 270 3.43 22.49 10.17
N THR A 271 3.93 21.45 10.82
CA THR A 271 5.31 21.40 11.31
C THR A 271 5.98 20.13 10.77
N ASN A 272 7.17 20.26 10.23
CA ASN A 272 7.96 19.12 9.75
C ASN A 272 8.11 18.05 10.83
N GLY A 273 7.94 16.79 10.49
CA GLY A 273 8.05 15.65 11.40
C GLY A 273 6.91 15.52 12.42
N ASN A 274 5.82 16.27 12.24
CA ASN A 274 4.68 16.22 13.16
C ASN A 274 3.41 15.76 12.43
N SER A 275 2.69 14.85 13.06
CA SER A 275 1.37 14.42 12.58
C SER A 275 0.24 15.38 12.92
N LEU A 276 0.44 16.27 13.89
CA LEU A 276 -0.57 17.25 14.29
C LEU A 276 -0.62 18.43 13.31
N VAL A 277 -1.76 18.65 12.72
CA VAL A 277 -2.07 19.81 11.89
C VAL A 277 -3.06 20.69 12.64
N SER A 278 -2.71 21.95 12.82
CA SER A 278 -3.54 22.91 13.52
C SER A 278 -4.18 23.90 12.54
N SER A 279 -5.37 24.38 12.89
CA SER A 279 -6.02 25.48 12.18
C SER A 279 -5.19 26.76 12.30
N TYR A 280 -5.15 27.55 11.23
CA TYR A 280 -4.48 28.85 11.26
C TYR A 280 -5.16 29.80 12.26
N THR A 281 -4.38 30.52 13.04
CA THR A 281 -4.87 31.46 14.08
C THR A 281 -4.37 32.88 13.89
N GLY A 282 -3.68 33.18 12.78
CA GLY A 282 -3.14 34.53 12.53
C GLY A 282 -4.18 35.53 12.04
N PRO A 283 -3.79 36.82 11.92
CA PRO A 283 -4.67 37.88 11.48
C PRO A 283 -5.03 37.76 9.99
N ASN A 284 -6.19 38.30 9.62
CA ASN A 284 -6.67 38.45 8.24
C ASN A 284 -6.99 37.17 7.46
N GLN A 285 -6.96 36.00 8.08
CA GLN A 285 -7.37 34.75 7.45
C GLN A 285 -8.11 33.85 8.42
N GLN A 286 -9.01 33.03 7.86
CA GLN A 286 -9.77 32.08 8.65
C GLN A 286 -9.02 30.73 8.69
N GLY A 287 -8.97 30.11 9.85
CA GLY A 287 -8.48 28.74 9.99
C GLY A 287 -9.47 27.71 9.48
N THR A 288 -8.96 26.59 9.00
CA THR A 288 -9.78 25.46 8.56
C THR A 288 -10.53 24.84 9.74
N LYS A 289 -11.81 24.54 9.55
CA LYS A 289 -12.63 23.81 10.53
C LYS A 289 -12.66 22.34 10.14
N PHE A 290 -11.76 21.55 10.72
CA PHE A 290 -11.52 20.17 10.32
C PHE A 290 -12.74 19.27 10.51
N ALA A 291 -13.35 19.28 11.69
CA ALA A 291 -14.50 18.42 11.99
C ALA A 291 -15.75 18.68 11.11
N LYS A 292 -15.81 19.86 10.45
CA LYS A 292 -16.92 20.18 9.54
C LYS A 292 -16.67 19.84 8.09
N GLN A 293 -15.41 19.60 7.72
CA GLN A 293 -15.01 19.45 6.32
C GLN A 293 -14.39 18.10 6.01
N LEU A 294 -13.93 17.38 7.03
CA LEU A 294 -13.20 16.13 6.91
C LEU A 294 -13.80 15.06 7.82
N VAL A 295 -13.56 13.82 7.42
CA VAL A 295 -13.76 12.63 8.26
C VAL A 295 -12.48 11.83 8.36
N VAL A 296 -12.36 11.00 9.39
CA VAL A 296 -11.21 10.09 9.54
C VAL A 296 -11.18 9.13 8.35
N GLY A 297 -10.01 8.97 7.75
CA GLY A 297 -9.81 8.19 6.54
C GLY A 297 -9.77 9.01 5.24
N ASP A 298 -10.20 10.28 5.26
CA ASP A 298 -10.04 11.18 4.11
C ASP A 298 -8.56 11.37 3.75
N TYR A 299 -8.30 11.64 2.47
CA TYR A 299 -6.99 12.05 1.99
C TYR A 299 -6.98 13.55 1.72
N VAL A 300 -5.94 14.21 2.22
CA VAL A 300 -5.73 15.65 2.05
C VAL A 300 -4.38 15.90 1.40
N VAL A 301 -4.28 16.97 0.63
CA VAL A 301 -3.04 17.42 0.02
C VAL A 301 -2.56 18.67 0.73
N LEU A 302 -1.35 18.60 1.24
CA LEU A 302 -0.63 19.70 1.89
C LEU A 302 0.65 19.94 1.09
N ARG A 303 0.76 21.11 0.47
CA ARG A 303 1.94 21.49 -0.35
C ARG A 303 2.35 20.43 -1.39
N GLY A 304 1.37 19.84 -2.05
CA GLY A 304 1.59 18.86 -3.13
C GLY A 304 1.78 17.41 -2.67
N SER A 305 1.91 17.16 -1.38
CA SER A 305 2.00 15.80 -0.83
C SER A 305 0.67 15.35 -0.22
N THR A 306 0.34 14.09 -0.42
CA THR A 306 -0.91 13.49 0.07
C THR A 306 -0.71 12.87 1.45
N TYR A 307 -1.67 13.11 2.34
CA TYR A 307 -1.71 12.58 3.70
C TYR A 307 -3.11 12.03 4.00
N ARG A 308 -3.19 10.97 4.79
CA ARG A 308 -4.48 10.48 5.30
C ARG A 308 -4.82 11.21 6.58
N VAL A 309 -6.08 11.56 6.77
CA VAL A 309 -6.60 12.02 8.06
C VAL A 309 -6.74 10.79 8.97
N ASP A 310 -5.92 10.71 9.99
CA ASP A 310 -5.87 9.58 10.93
C ASP A 310 -6.72 9.84 12.18
N GLY A 311 -6.98 11.10 12.48
CA GLY A 311 -7.84 11.52 13.58
C GLY A 311 -8.28 12.98 13.45
N ILE A 312 -9.47 13.29 13.96
CA ILE A 312 -9.96 14.66 14.11
C ILE A 312 -10.18 14.91 15.59
N ILE A 313 -9.31 15.73 16.18
CA ILE A 313 -9.35 16.02 17.62
C ILE A 313 -10.43 17.08 17.90
N SER A 314 -10.52 18.10 17.04
CA SER A 314 -11.46 19.20 17.19
C SER A 314 -11.67 19.94 15.85
N ASP A 315 -12.48 20.99 15.84
CA ASP A 315 -12.59 21.91 14.70
C ASP A 315 -11.24 22.52 14.31
N THR A 316 -10.29 22.62 15.25
CA THR A 316 -9.03 23.33 15.06
C THR A 316 -7.80 22.41 15.03
N GLN A 317 -7.96 21.11 15.22
CA GLN A 317 -6.85 20.16 15.24
C GLN A 317 -7.24 18.83 14.61
N MET A 318 -6.36 18.32 13.76
CA MET A 318 -6.43 16.98 13.18
C MET A 318 -5.06 16.31 13.22
N VAL A 319 -5.08 14.99 13.15
CA VAL A 319 -3.88 14.15 13.03
C VAL A 319 -3.85 13.58 11.61
N ILE A 320 -2.71 13.71 10.96
CA ILE A 320 -2.46 13.14 9.63
C ILE A 320 -1.48 11.98 9.72
N PHE A 321 -1.50 11.15 8.70
CA PHE A 321 -0.55 10.07 8.52
C PHE A 321 -0.06 10.03 7.05
N PRO A 322 1.26 9.85 6.85
CA PRO A 322 2.38 9.93 7.79
C PRO A 322 2.56 11.33 8.38
N ASP A 323 3.56 11.49 9.26
CA ASP A 323 3.95 12.81 9.75
C ASP A 323 4.29 13.74 8.57
N TYR A 324 3.99 15.03 8.73
CA TYR A 324 4.20 16.01 7.67
C TYR A 324 5.69 16.15 7.31
N ARG A 325 6.02 16.00 6.02
CA ARG A 325 7.39 15.93 5.51
C ARG A 325 7.86 17.20 4.80
N GLY A 326 6.98 18.18 4.64
CA GLY A 326 7.32 19.44 4.00
C GLY A 326 7.92 20.45 5.00
N PRO A 327 8.40 21.61 4.52
CA PRO A 327 8.82 22.71 5.39
C PRO A 327 7.69 23.17 6.30
N SER A 328 8.02 23.45 7.57
CA SER A 328 7.04 24.01 8.50
C SER A 328 6.47 25.33 7.97
N ASP A 329 5.17 25.51 8.08
CA ASP A 329 4.47 26.70 7.57
C ASP A 329 3.17 26.94 8.34
N ILE A 330 2.81 28.19 8.50
CA ILE A 330 1.64 28.62 9.27
C ILE A 330 0.42 28.97 8.40
N ASN A 331 0.54 28.93 7.08
CA ASN A 331 -0.49 29.43 6.17
C ASN A 331 -0.72 28.50 4.97
N VAL A 332 -0.93 27.22 5.24
CA VAL A 332 -1.03 26.18 4.22
C VAL A 332 -2.48 25.97 3.78
N PRO A 333 -2.79 26.13 2.48
CA PRO A 333 -4.07 25.69 1.94
C PRO A 333 -4.14 24.16 1.93
N ILE A 334 -5.33 23.63 2.16
CA ILE A 334 -5.61 22.20 2.12
C ILE A 334 -6.58 21.90 1.00
N THR A 335 -6.27 20.90 0.18
CA THR A 335 -7.27 20.31 -0.70
C THR A 335 -7.57 18.88 -0.28
N LYS A 336 -8.81 18.46 -0.48
CA LYS A 336 -9.27 17.10 -0.22
C LYS A 336 -9.23 16.28 -1.51
N VAL A 337 -8.73 15.07 -1.42
CA VAL A 337 -8.86 14.08 -2.49
C VAL A 337 -10.27 13.50 -2.43
N THR A 338 -10.99 13.60 -3.52
CA THR A 338 -12.34 13.07 -3.66
C THR A 338 -12.39 12.02 -4.75
N GLU A 339 -13.20 11.01 -4.56
CA GLU A 339 -13.45 9.98 -5.57
C GLU A 339 -14.94 9.95 -5.92
N ILE A 340 -15.22 9.77 -7.19
CA ILE A 340 -16.53 9.40 -7.69
C ILE A 340 -16.36 8.02 -8.32
N GLU A 341 -17.13 7.07 -7.86
CA GLU A 341 -17.08 5.69 -8.28
C GLU A 341 -18.40 5.30 -8.97
N TRP A 342 -18.27 4.71 -10.16
CA TRP A 342 -19.38 4.12 -10.90
C TRP A 342 -19.15 2.61 -10.94
N LYS A 343 -19.96 1.90 -10.19
CA LYS A 343 -19.92 0.43 -10.17
C LYS A 343 -20.43 -0.15 -11.50
N GLN A 344 -20.03 -1.37 -11.79
CA GLN A 344 -20.41 -2.07 -13.02
C GLN A 344 -21.95 -2.07 -13.24
N GLU A 345 -22.72 -2.20 -12.17
CA GLU A 345 -24.19 -2.16 -12.18
C GLU A 345 -24.79 -0.81 -12.63
N ASP A 346 -24.01 0.28 -12.52
CA ASP A 346 -24.39 1.65 -12.87
C ASP A 346 -23.90 2.08 -14.27
N TRP A 347 -23.19 1.21 -14.99
CA TRP A 347 -22.67 1.55 -16.31
C TRP A 347 -23.81 1.74 -17.31
N ASN A 348 -23.76 2.85 -18.05
CA ASN A 348 -24.89 3.36 -18.81
C ASN A 348 -25.04 2.78 -20.23
N LEU A 349 -23.96 2.31 -20.86
CA LEU A 349 -24.02 1.74 -22.22
C LEU A 349 -24.21 0.24 -22.18
N ASP A 350 -23.36 -0.46 -21.48
CA ASP A 350 -23.42 -1.89 -21.26
C ASP A 350 -22.79 -2.20 -19.91
N ARG A 351 -23.46 -2.99 -19.10
CA ARG A 351 -22.98 -3.38 -17.77
C ARG A 351 -21.90 -4.46 -17.85
N CYS A 352 -21.73 -5.11 -18.98
CA CYS A 352 -20.80 -6.22 -19.16
C CYS A 352 -20.99 -7.34 -18.11
N ASP A 353 -22.24 -7.59 -17.72
CA ASP A 353 -22.67 -8.63 -16.77
C ASP A 353 -23.47 -9.76 -17.47
N GLY A 354 -23.46 -9.76 -18.79
CA GLY A 354 -24.21 -10.68 -19.64
C GLY A 354 -25.66 -10.25 -19.93
N THR A 355 -26.19 -9.24 -19.23
CA THR A 355 -27.54 -8.72 -19.41
C THR A 355 -27.65 -7.55 -20.39
N GLY A 356 -26.51 -6.95 -20.72
CA GLY A 356 -26.42 -5.82 -21.65
C GLY A 356 -26.61 -6.21 -23.12
N LYS A 357 -26.66 -5.21 -24.01
CA LYS A 357 -26.88 -5.41 -25.45
C LYS A 357 -25.81 -6.26 -26.15
N SER A 358 -24.58 -6.23 -25.63
CA SER A 358 -23.47 -7.04 -26.16
C SER A 358 -23.56 -8.51 -25.78
N GLY A 359 -24.31 -8.86 -24.72
CA GLY A 359 -24.30 -10.19 -24.11
C GLY A 359 -22.96 -10.56 -23.48
N TYR A 360 -22.01 -9.61 -23.40
CA TYR A 360 -20.69 -9.83 -22.82
C TYR A 360 -20.76 -9.85 -21.30
N SER A 361 -20.11 -10.85 -20.70
CA SER A 361 -19.92 -10.96 -19.26
C SER A 361 -18.43 -10.84 -18.91
N LEU A 362 -18.08 -9.85 -18.11
CA LEU A 362 -16.72 -9.57 -17.70
C LEU A 362 -16.25 -10.66 -16.73
N ASP A 363 -15.31 -11.48 -17.18
CA ASP A 363 -14.66 -12.48 -16.34
C ASP A 363 -13.31 -11.95 -15.85
N VAL A 364 -13.29 -11.42 -14.62
CA VAL A 364 -12.11 -10.80 -14.01
C VAL A 364 -10.99 -11.80 -13.69
N THR A 365 -11.27 -13.11 -13.75
CA THR A 365 -10.28 -14.18 -13.56
C THR A 365 -9.48 -14.47 -14.82
N LYS A 366 -9.94 -13.95 -15.96
CA LYS A 366 -9.27 -14.05 -17.26
C LYS A 366 -8.64 -12.71 -17.65
N MET A 367 -7.71 -12.76 -18.60
CA MET A 367 -7.10 -11.54 -19.14
C MET A 367 -8.16 -10.71 -19.86
N GLN A 368 -8.37 -9.52 -19.37
CA GLN A 368 -9.25 -8.50 -19.94
C GLN A 368 -8.43 -7.35 -20.51
N MET A 369 -8.86 -6.81 -21.63
CA MET A 369 -8.28 -5.58 -22.20
C MET A 369 -9.04 -4.37 -21.66
N PHE A 370 -8.32 -3.50 -20.97
CA PHE A 370 -8.85 -2.21 -20.49
C PHE A 370 -8.37 -1.10 -21.42
N TYR A 371 -9.30 -0.26 -21.86
CA TYR A 371 -9.02 0.88 -22.72
C TYR A 371 -9.72 2.12 -22.16
N MET A 372 -9.00 3.23 -22.13
CA MET A 372 -9.51 4.56 -21.78
C MET A 372 -9.01 5.56 -22.80
N ASP A 373 -9.89 6.43 -23.27
CA ASP A 373 -9.61 7.50 -24.21
C ASP A 373 -10.29 8.81 -23.77
#